data_01f43001991bbbd1db963816657314b7
#
_entry.id   01f43001991bbbd1db963816657314b7
#
_cell.length_a   1.000
_cell.length_b   1.000
_cell.length_c   1.000
_cell.angle_alpha   90.00
_cell.angle_beta   90.00
_cell.angle_gamma   90.00
#
_symmetry.space_group_name_H-M   'P 1'
#
loop_
_entity.id
_entity.type
_entity.pdbx_description
1 polymer ?
#
loop_
_entity_poly.entity_id
_entity_poly.type
_entity_poly.pdbx_seq_one_letter_code
_entity_poly.pdbx_strand_id
1 'polypeptide(L)'
;MQRQLIEGRAALIVIDIQAGAFVEKDERSIPHMPDYAERMALAKTAIDGARASGIPVIFIQEVHRPDLVDFGRELDGDEDVHCLEDNPETAIAVEQTGFTPRDYLIKKRRYSAFFGTDFEILLRGLRVDTLLLCGGLTDVCVHYTFVDGHQSDYFCRVIEDCVAGSSIEAHEAALRAMEYLQTGARRSLDEVMTAMKAHAP
;
A
#
# COMPACT_ATOMS: atom_id res chain seq x y z
N MET A 1 -11.99 -9.17 24.22
CA MET A 1 -12.17 -10.19 23.14
C MET A 1 -11.07 -9.94 22.14
N GLN A 2 -10.21 -10.96 21.85
CA GLN A 2 -9.17 -10.79 20.83
C GLN A 2 -9.86 -10.80 19.46
N ARG A 3 -9.75 -9.71 18.71
CA ARG A 3 -10.35 -9.62 17.37
C ARG A 3 -9.61 -10.55 16.40
N GLN A 4 -10.35 -11.09 15.42
CA GLN A 4 -9.74 -11.86 14.34
C GLN A 4 -8.86 -10.95 13.48
N LEU A 5 -7.88 -11.50 12.76
CA LEU A 5 -7.06 -10.73 11.85
C LEU A 5 -7.92 -10.20 10.69
N ILE A 6 -8.75 -11.06 10.11
CA ILE A 6 -9.75 -10.69 9.09
C ILE A 6 -11.13 -10.72 9.73
N GLU A 7 -11.78 -9.56 9.77
CA GLU A 7 -13.17 -9.38 10.17
C GLU A 7 -14.00 -9.11 8.91
N GLY A 8 -15.08 -9.84 8.70
CA GLY A 8 -15.91 -9.71 7.50
C GLY A 8 -15.15 -10.03 6.22
N ARG A 9 -15.32 -9.25 5.17
CA ARG A 9 -14.65 -9.43 3.87
C ARG A 9 -13.38 -8.63 3.78
N ALA A 10 -12.29 -9.25 3.31
CA ALA A 10 -11.00 -8.59 3.15
C ALA A 10 -10.74 -8.15 1.71
N ALA A 11 -9.86 -7.14 1.55
CA ALA A 11 -9.15 -6.83 0.32
C ALA A 11 -7.67 -6.60 0.63
N LEU A 12 -6.77 -7.02 -0.28
CA LEU A 12 -5.36 -6.67 -0.22
C LEU A 12 -5.15 -5.38 -1.00
N ILE A 13 -4.57 -4.38 -0.34
CA ILE A 13 -4.28 -3.06 -0.90
C ILE A 13 -2.77 -2.95 -1.11
N VAL A 14 -2.37 -2.89 -2.37
CA VAL A 14 -0.96 -2.84 -2.80
C VAL A 14 -0.63 -1.40 -3.15
N ILE A 15 0.11 -0.72 -2.28
CA ILE A 15 0.32 0.73 -2.34
C ILE A 15 1.66 1.06 -2.98
N ASP A 16 1.61 1.77 -4.11
CA ASP A 16 2.71 2.46 -4.80
C ASP A 16 3.96 1.59 -5.07
N ILE A 17 3.79 0.30 -5.39
CA ILE A 17 4.88 -0.53 -5.87
C ILE A 17 5.06 -0.25 -7.37
N GLN A 18 5.82 0.81 -7.67
CA GLN A 18 6.01 1.34 -9.02
C GLN A 18 7.43 1.10 -9.56
N ALA A 19 7.58 1.05 -10.88
CA ALA A 19 8.80 0.62 -11.54
C ALA A 19 10.03 1.48 -11.19
N GLY A 20 9.86 2.78 -10.97
CA GLY A 20 10.94 3.71 -10.64
C GLY A 20 11.67 3.39 -9.33
N ALA A 21 11.01 2.68 -8.39
CA ALA A 21 11.65 2.27 -7.15
C ALA A 21 12.73 1.18 -7.34
N PHE A 22 12.72 0.49 -8.48
CA PHE A 22 13.61 -0.63 -8.78
C PHE A 22 14.68 -0.28 -9.82
N VAL A 23 14.68 0.95 -10.33
CA VAL A 23 15.74 1.43 -11.23
C VAL A 23 16.94 1.86 -10.40
N GLU A 24 18.15 1.42 -10.80
CA GLU A 24 19.39 1.90 -10.22
C GLU A 24 19.58 3.37 -10.55
N LYS A 25 19.75 4.20 -9.53
CA LYS A 25 19.97 5.66 -9.63
C LYS A 25 20.97 6.11 -8.58
N ASP A 26 21.81 7.09 -8.96
CA ASP A 26 22.72 7.75 -8.02
C ASP A 26 21.95 8.57 -6.96
N GLU A 27 20.87 9.25 -7.40
CA GLU A 27 19.97 10.02 -6.55
C GLU A 27 18.52 9.59 -6.80
N ARG A 28 17.72 9.48 -5.76
CA ARG A 28 16.31 9.10 -5.82
C ARG A 28 15.42 10.28 -5.51
N SER A 29 14.38 10.47 -6.30
CA SER A 29 13.34 11.48 -6.05
C SER A 29 12.55 11.18 -4.77
N ILE A 30 12.40 9.91 -4.41
CA ILE A 30 11.74 9.43 -3.19
C ILE A 30 12.74 8.57 -2.43
N PRO A 31 13.20 8.98 -1.23
CA PRO A 31 14.08 8.16 -0.40
C PRO A 31 13.35 6.93 0.13
N HIS A 32 14.04 5.81 0.25
CA HIS A 32 13.51 4.61 0.90
C HIS A 32 14.61 3.83 1.64
N MET A 33 14.18 3.03 2.62
CA MET A 33 15.07 2.20 3.42
C MET A 33 15.79 1.14 2.57
N PRO A 34 16.97 0.63 3.00
CA PRO A 34 17.84 -0.20 2.17
C PRO A 34 17.23 -1.53 1.70
N ASP A 35 16.38 -2.17 2.51
CA ASP A 35 15.74 -3.46 2.22
C ASP A 35 14.39 -3.35 1.49
N TYR A 36 14.16 -2.22 0.80
CA TYR A 36 12.91 -1.97 0.07
C TYR A 36 12.59 -3.09 -0.93
N ALA A 37 13.55 -3.50 -1.75
CA ALA A 37 13.33 -4.51 -2.79
C ALA A 37 12.97 -5.88 -2.21
N GLU A 38 13.62 -6.29 -1.14
CA GLU A 38 13.36 -7.54 -0.42
C GLU A 38 11.95 -7.56 0.17
N ARG A 39 11.51 -6.46 0.77
CA ARG A 39 10.15 -6.32 1.30
C ARG A 39 9.09 -6.34 0.22
N MET A 40 9.35 -5.74 -0.94
CA MET A 40 8.44 -5.81 -2.08
C MET A 40 8.37 -7.21 -2.70
N ALA A 41 9.44 -8.00 -2.62
CA ALA A 41 9.40 -9.41 -2.99
C ALA A 41 8.49 -10.23 -2.03
N LEU A 42 8.47 -9.88 -0.73
CA LEU A 42 7.51 -10.47 0.23
C LEU A 42 6.08 -9.98 -0.05
N ALA A 43 5.89 -8.73 -0.44
CA ALA A 43 4.58 -8.21 -0.85
C ALA A 43 3.99 -9.02 -2.02
N LYS A 44 4.83 -9.47 -2.97
CA LYS A 44 4.39 -10.37 -4.04
C LYS A 44 3.83 -11.68 -3.50
N THR A 45 4.42 -12.24 -2.46
CA THR A 45 3.90 -13.45 -1.79
C THR A 45 2.51 -13.22 -1.22
N ALA A 46 2.27 -12.05 -0.58
CA ALA A 46 0.95 -11.66 -0.10
C ALA A 46 -0.06 -11.51 -1.25
N ILE A 47 0.35 -10.89 -2.37
CA ILE A 47 -0.49 -10.73 -3.58
C ILE A 47 -0.92 -12.09 -4.12
N ASP A 48 0.02 -13.01 -4.31
CA ASP A 48 -0.27 -14.36 -4.81
C ASP A 48 -1.16 -15.14 -3.85
N GLY A 49 -0.95 -14.99 -2.53
CA GLY A 49 -1.77 -15.58 -1.48
C GLY A 49 -3.20 -15.05 -1.46
N ALA A 50 -3.39 -13.74 -1.62
CA ALA A 50 -4.71 -13.12 -1.71
C ALA A 50 -5.50 -13.65 -2.92
N ARG A 51 -4.86 -13.69 -4.09
CA ARG A 51 -5.46 -14.25 -5.32
C ARG A 51 -5.86 -15.72 -5.14
N ALA A 52 -4.97 -16.54 -4.56
CA ALA A 52 -5.23 -17.95 -4.30
C ALA A 52 -6.40 -18.17 -3.31
N SER A 53 -6.64 -17.21 -2.42
CA SER A 53 -7.72 -17.23 -1.42
C SER A 53 -9.00 -16.51 -1.89
N GLY A 54 -9.07 -16.06 -3.15
CA GLY A 54 -10.23 -15.33 -3.67
C GLY A 54 -10.43 -13.93 -3.05
N ILE A 55 -9.40 -13.39 -2.40
CA ILE A 55 -9.41 -12.03 -1.82
C ILE A 55 -9.08 -11.03 -2.93
N PRO A 56 -9.93 -10.00 -3.16
CA PRO A 56 -9.65 -8.96 -4.14
C PRO A 56 -8.32 -8.27 -3.88
N VAL A 57 -7.54 -8.07 -4.94
CA VAL A 57 -6.29 -7.28 -4.92
C VAL A 57 -6.56 -5.94 -5.59
N ILE A 58 -6.28 -4.85 -4.87
CA ILE A 58 -6.46 -3.49 -5.34
C ILE A 58 -5.11 -2.80 -5.33
N PHE A 59 -4.64 -2.43 -6.52
CA PHE A 59 -3.42 -1.67 -6.69
C PHE A 59 -3.71 -0.18 -6.58
N ILE A 60 -2.86 0.49 -5.83
CA ILE A 60 -2.83 1.95 -5.73
C ILE A 60 -1.61 2.43 -6.50
N GLN A 61 -1.79 3.43 -7.33
CA GLN A 61 -0.73 4.04 -8.13
C GLN A 61 -0.73 5.54 -7.90
N GLU A 62 0.37 6.07 -7.41
CA GLU A 62 0.59 7.51 -7.40
C GLU A 62 0.96 8.00 -8.79
N VAL A 63 0.35 9.09 -9.21
CA VAL A 63 0.57 9.64 -10.55
C VAL A 63 0.26 11.12 -10.59
N HIS A 64 1.17 11.93 -11.16
CA HIS A 64 1.06 13.38 -11.26
C HIS A 64 1.10 13.85 -12.70
N ARG A 65 0.51 15.03 -12.94
CA ARG A 65 0.54 15.66 -14.25
C ARG A 65 1.93 16.23 -14.57
N PRO A 66 2.38 16.17 -15.83
CA PRO A 66 3.68 16.69 -16.21
C PRO A 66 3.86 18.20 -15.98
N ASP A 67 2.76 18.96 -15.93
CA ASP A 67 2.77 20.39 -15.63
C ASP A 67 2.79 20.73 -14.13
N LEU A 68 2.89 19.71 -13.27
CA LEU A 68 3.03 19.78 -11.82
C LEU A 68 1.85 20.43 -11.08
N VAL A 69 0.73 20.72 -11.75
CA VAL A 69 -0.41 21.49 -11.19
C VAL A 69 -1.09 20.76 -10.02
N ASP A 70 -0.92 19.45 -9.91
CA ASP A 70 -1.59 18.60 -8.93
C ASP A 70 -0.72 18.07 -7.80
N PHE A 71 0.55 18.48 -7.70
CA PHE A 71 1.42 18.13 -6.55
C PHE A 71 0.94 18.78 -5.23
N GLY A 72 0.40 19.99 -5.31
CA GLY A 72 -0.02 20.74 -4.14
C GLY A 72 1.18 21.13 -3.28
N ARG A 73 1.20 20.65 -1.99
CA ARG A 73 2.28 20.92 -1.02
C ARG A 73 3.29 19.79 -0.88
N GLU A 74 3.18 18.78 -1.69
CA GLU A 74 4.03 17.58 -1.62
C GLU A 74 5.50 17.91 -1.88
N LEU A 75 5.78 18.84 -2.79
CA LEU A 75 7.12 19.33 -3.08
C LEU A 75 7.67 20.36 -2.07
N ASP A 76 6.95 20.62 -0.97
CA ASP A 76 7.46 21.46 0.13
C ASP A 76 8.41 20.67 1.07
N GLY A 77 8.45 19.32 0.96
CA GLY A 77 9.24 18.41 1.79
C GLY A 77 10.55 17.97 1.13
N ASP A 78 10.96 16.74 1.47
CA ASP A 78 12.23 16.15 1.03
C ASP A 78 12.12 15.35 -0.28
N GLU A 79 10.91 15.25 -0.85
CA GLU A 79 10.65 14.54 -2.10
C GLU A 79 10.73 15.50 -3.29
N ASP A 80 11.49 15.10 -4.32
CA ASP A 80 11.56 15.82 -5.59
C ASP A 80 10.39 15.42 -6.52
N VAL A 81 10.31 16.05 -7.71
CA VAL A 81 9.33 15.72 -8.73
C VAL A 81 9.41 14.23 -9.09
N HIS A 82 8.30 13.52 -8.96
CA HIS A 82 8.21 12.08 -9.12
C HIS A 82 6.86 11.66 -9.74
N CYS A 83 6.73 10.40 -10.10
CA CYS A 83 5.47 9.76 -10.53
C CYS A 83 4.70 10.51 -11.62
N LEU A 84 5.41 11.10 -12.61
CA LEU A 84 4.76 11.81 -13.73
C LEU A 84 4.04 10.82 -14.67
N GLU A 85 2.87 11.21 -15.19
CA GLU A 85 2.02 10.36 -16.06
C GLU A 85 2.70 9.87 -17.33
N ASP A 86 3.62 10.63 -17.88
CA ASP A 86 4.37 10.34 -19.12
C ASP A 86 5.70 9.61 -18.87
N ASN A 87 6.06 9.38 -17.60
CA ASN A 87 7.27 8.63 -17.25
C ASN A 87 6.95 7.13 -17.12
N PRO A 88 7.59 6.23 -17.90
CA PRO A 88 7.41 4.78 -17.78
C PRO A 88 7.69 4.22 -16.38
N GLU A 89 8.55 4.88 -15.60
CA GLU A 89 8.88 4.51 -14.22
C GLU A 89 7.69 4.67 -13.26
N THR A 90 6.69 5.46 -13.64
CA THR A 90 5.44 5.63 -12.86
C THR A 90 4.52 4.41 -12.94
N ALA A 91 4.71 3.53 -13.93
CA ALA A 91 3.90 2.32 -14.05
C ALA A 91 4.04 1.40 -12.83
N ILE A 92 2.97 0.62 -12.54
CA ILE A 92 3.08 -0.47 -11.56
C ILE A 92 4.22 -1.42 -11.96
N ALA A 93 5.04 -1.82 -11.01
CA ALA A 93 6.17 -2.72 -11.19
C ALA A 93 5.67 -4.16 -11.45
N VAL A 94 5.38 -4.49 -12.71
CA VAL A 94 4.73 -5.75 -13.11
C VAL A 94 5.57 -6.96 -12.73
N GLU A 95 6.88 -6.90 -12.89
CA GLU A 95 7.79 -8.02 -12.55
C GLU A 95 7.77 -8.33 -11.05
N GLN A 96 7.70 -7.29 -10.21
CA GLN A 96 7.71 -7.39 -8.75
C GLN A 96 6.34 -7.73 -8.16
N THR A 97 5.25 -7.41 -8.84
CA THR A 97 3.89 -7.55 -8.30
C THR A 97 3.03 -8.60 -9.02
N GLY A 98 3.37 -8.91 -10.27
CA GLY A 98 2.51 -9.71 -11.14
C GLY A 98 1.18 -9.02 -11.46
N PHE A 99 1.14 -7.67 -11.47
CA PHE A 99 -0.03 -6.88 -11.84
C PHE A 99 -0.53 -7.26 -13.24
N THR A 100 -1.84 -7.34 -13.39
CA THR A 100 -2.49 -7.61 -14.66
C THR A 100 -3.65 -6.64 -14.89
N PRO A 101 -4.08 -6.41 -16.15
CA PRO A 101 -5.24 -5.56 -16.44
C PRO A 101 -6.58 -6.05 -15.86
N ARG A 102 -6.61 -7.23 -15.22
CA ARG A 102 -7.78 -7.76 -14.52
C ARG A 102 -7.85 -7.35 -13.05
N ASP A 103 -6.73 -6.87 -12.49
CA ASP A 103 -6.68 -6.36 -11.13
C ASP A 103 -7.33 -4.98 -11.06
N TYR A 104 -7.85 -4.62 -9.89
CA TYR A 104 -8.33 -3.26 -9.66
C TYR A 104 -7.17 -2.30 -9.55
N LEU A 105 -7.28 -1.13 -10.17
CA LEU A 105 -6.28 -0.06 -10.13
C LEU A 105 -6.94 1.26 -9.76
N ILE A 106 -6.48 1.87 -8.68
CA ILE A 106 -6.85 3.21 -8.23
C ILE A 106 -5.66 4.16 -8.46
N LYS A 107 -5.87 5.23 -9.18
CA LYS A 107 -4.88 6.30 -9.34
C LYS A 107 -5.13 7.39 -8.32
N LYS A 108 -4.10 7.75 -7.57
CA LYS A 108 -4.14 8.83 -6.57
C LYS A 108 -3.17 9.94 -6.90
N ARG A 109 -3.41 11.11 -6.31
CA ARG A 109 -2.58 12.31 -6.45
C ARG A 109 -2.24 12.93 -5.09
N ARG A 110 -2.38 12.15 -4.04
CA ARG A 110 -2.05 12.47 -2.65
C ARG A 110 -1.67 11.19 -1.93
N TYR A 111 -1.11 11.31 -0.75
CA TYR A 111 -0.60 10.18 0.02
C TYR A 111 -1.65 9.10 0.29
N SER A 112 -2.81 9.49 0.80
CA SER A 112 -3.88 8.53 1.08
C SER A 112 -4.60 8.06 -0.18
N ALA A 113 -4.84 6.75 -0.28
CA ALA A 113 -5.64 6.16 -1.35
C ALA A 113 -7.12 6.62 -1.31
N PHE A 114 -7.61 7.11 -0.18
CA PHE A 114 -8.97 7.63 -0.05
C PHE A 114 -9.14 9.06 -0.57
N PHE A 115 -8.06 9.85 -0.57
CA PHE A 115 -8.17 11.27 -0.84
C PHE A 115 -8.41 11.56 -2.33
N GLY A 116 -9.62 12.00 -2.66
CA GLY A 116 -9.99 12.43 -4.02
C GLY A 116 -9.98 11.32 -5.07
N THR A 117 -10.19 10.07 -4.65
CA THR A 117 -10.26 8.89 -5.53
C THR A 117 -11.63 8.20 -5.42
N ASP A 118 -11.85 7.20 -6.25
CA ASP A 118 -13.01 6.30 -6.18
C ASP A 118 -12.77 5.04 -5.33
N PHE A 119 -11.68 5.02 -4.54
CA PHE A 119 -11.28 3.87 -3.74
C PHE A 119 -12.38 3.41 -2.78
N GLU A 120 -12.99 4.34 -2.04
CA GLU A 120 -14.07 3.99 -1.10
C GLU A 120 -15.32 3.46 -1.82
N ILE A 121 -15.63 3.97 -3.02
CA ILE A 121 -16.73 3.46 -3.85
C ILE A 121 -16.48 1.99 -4.22
N LEU A 122 -15.23 1.67 -4.60
CA LEU A 122 -14.82 0.29 -4.92
C LEU A 122 -14.92 -0.62 -3.69
N LEU A 123 -14.38 -0.20 -2.54
CA LEU A 123 -14.44 -0.97 -1.29
C LEU A 123 -15.89 -1.29 -0.87
N ARG A 124 -16.78 -0.31 -0.95
CA ARG A 124 -18.22 -0.50 -0.66
C ARG A 124 -18.88 -1.45 -1.66
N GLY A 125 -18.55 -1.33 -2.95
CA GLY A 125 -19.05 -2.23 -3.99
C GLY A 125 -18.63 -3.69 -3.75
N LEU A 126 -17.41 -3.91 -3.29
CA LEU A 126 -16.87 -5.21 -2.92
C LEU A 126 -17.32 -5.68 -1.51
N ARG A 127 -17.98 -4.81 -0.74
CA ARG A 127 -18.40 -5.04 0.66
C ARG A 127 -17.23 -5.42 1.56
N VAL A 128 -16.13 -4.69 1.43
CA VAL A 128 -14.91 -4.90 2.22
C VAL A 128 -15.10 -4.34 3.62
N ASP A 129 -14.64 -5.07 4.62
CA ASP A 129 -14.60 -4.68 6.02
C ASP A 129 -13.15 -4.59 6.53
N THR A 130 -12.25 -5.44 5.99
CA THR A 130 -10.84 -5.50 6.40
C THR A 130 -9.91 -5.13 5.24
N LEU A 131 -9.01 -4.17 5.49
CA LEU A 131 -7.94 -3.76 4.58
C LEU A 131 -6.62 -4.41 5.02
N LEU A 132 -6.00 -5.22 4.15
CA LEU A 132 -4.66 -5.75 4.34
C LEU A 132 -3.71 -4.87 3.52
N LEU A 133 -2.80 -4.15 4.16
CA LEU A 133 -1.97 -3.12 3.51
C LEU A 133 -0.55 -3.62 3.29
N CYS A 134 -0.01 -3.46 2.08
CA CYS A 134 1.40 -3.66 1.74
C CYS A 134 1.89 -2.60 0.74
N GLY A 135 3.20 -2.46 0.56
CA GLY A 135 3.83 -1.50 -0.36
C GLY A 135 4.59 -0.38 0.35
N GLY A 136 4.60 0.81 -0.22
CA GLY A 136 5.43 1.93 0.27
C GLY A 136 4.76 3.32 0.08
N LEU A 137 5.25 4.35 0.78
CA LEU A 137 6.14 4.23 1.94
C LEU A 137 5.33 4.00 3.21
N THR A 138 5.87 3.22 4.15
CA THR A 138 5.19 2.88 5.42
C THR A 138 4.72 4.11 6.17
N ASP A 139 5.58 5.12 6.27
CA ASP A 139 5.41 6.37 7.02
C ASP A 139 4.63 7.45 6.24
N VAL A 140 4.38 7.23 4.95
CA VAL A 140 3.66 8.17 4.08
C VAL A 140 2.38 7.51 3.54
N CYS A 141 2.38 6.98 2.33
CA CYS A 141 1.15 6.53 1.65
C CYS A 141 0.43 5.39 2.38
N VAL A 142 1.17 4.44 2.96
CA VAL A 142 0.59 3.35 3.77
C VAL A 142 -0.02 3.91 5.05
N HIS A 143 0.71 4.77 5.78
CA HIS A 143 0.24 5.36 7.04
C HIS A 143 -1.03 6.21 6.84
N TYR A 144 -1.03 7.12 5.87
CA TYR A 144 -2.20 7.98 5.63
C TYR A 144 -3.40 7.19 5.10
N THR A 145 -3.18 6.18 4.26
CA THR A 145 -4.26 5.26 3.85
C THR A 145 -4.80 4.46 5.04
N PHE A 146 -3.93 4.01 5.95
CA PHE A 146 -4.35 3.34 7.19
C PHE A 146 -5.21 4.26 8.06
N VAL A 147 -4.78 5.51 8.27
CA VAL A 147 -5.49 6.47 9.13
C VAL A 147 -6.88 6.76 8.56
N ASP A 148 -7.00 7.04 7.27
CA ASP A 148 -8.28 7.31 6.64
C ASP A 148 -9.20 6.07 6.63
N GLY A 149 -8.64 4.89 6.38
CA GLY A 149 -9.38 3.63 6.49
C GLY A 149 -9.88 3.39 7.92
N HIS A 150 -9.03 3.60 8.93
CA HIS A 150 -9.41 3.49 10.33
C HIS A 150 -10.52 4.47 10.72
N GLN A 151 -10.43 5.73 10.27
CA GLN A 151 -11.46 6.76 10.53
C GLN A 151 -12.77 6.49 9.76
N SER A 152 -12.70 5.68 8.70
CA SER A 152 -13.86 5.23 7.90
C SER A 152 -14.40 3.87 8.34
N ASP A 153 -14.08 3.45 9.57
CA ASP A 153 -14.56 2.23 10.24
C ASP A 153 -14.06 0.90 9.64
N TYR A 154 -13.01 0.90 8.80
CA TYR A 154 -12.39 -0.34 8.33
C TYR A 154 -11.47 -0.96 9.39
N PHE A 155 -11.42 -2.30 9.40
CA PHE A 155 -10.35 -3.03 10.10
C PHE A 155 -9.09 -2.99 9.25
N CYS A 156 -8.11 -2.17 9.64
CA CYS A 156 -6.85 -2.03 8.92
C CYS A 156 -5.77 -2.91 9.53
N ARG A 157 -5.05 -3.66 8.68
CA ARG A 157 -3.90 -4.49 9.05
C ARG A 157 -2.75 -4.15 8.12
N VAL A 158 -1.62 -3.78 8.67
CA VAL A 158 -0.39 -3.57 7.92
C VAL A 158 0.46 -4.83 7.99
N ILE A 159 0.87 -5.35 6.84
CA ILE A 159 1.76 -6.52 6.75
C ILE A 159 3.19 -6.01 6.91
N GLU A 160 3.73 -6.06 8.12
CA GLU A 160 4.98 -5.39 8.48
C GLU A 160 6.19 -5.82 7.64
N ASP A 161 6.22 -7.08 7.19
CA ASP A 161 7.27 -7.61 6.32
C ASP A 161 7.15 -7.13 4.87
N CYS A 162 5.99 -6.62 4.48
CA CYS A 162 5.62 -6.26 3.12
C CYS A 162 5.46 -4.74 2.93
N VAL A 163 5.94 -3.94 3.87
CA VAL A 163 5.97 -2.47 3.77
C VAL A 163 7.37 -1.95 4.01
N ALA A 164 7.74 -0.86 3.36
CA ALA A 164 9.04 -0.20 3.52
C ALA A 164 8.85 1.31 3.62
N GLY A 165 9.58 1.96 4.52
CA GLY A 165 9.48 3.39 4.79
C GLY A 165 10.57 4.23 4.12
N SER A 166 10.52 5.54 4.33
CA SER A 166 11.55 6.49 3.88
C SER A 166 12.89 6.26 4.61
N SER A 167 12.83 5.82 5.86
CA SER A 167 13.97 5.37 6.67
C SER A 167 13.52 4.27 7.64
N ILE A 168 14.47 3.57 8.25
CA ILE A 168 14.18 2.54 9.28
C ILE A 168 13.46 3.16 10.47
N GLU A 169 13.90 4.33 10.93
CA GLU A 169 13.30 5.04 12.06
C GLU A 169 11.86 5.48 11.79
N ALA A 170 11.60 6.04 10.61
CA ALA A 170 10.27 6.48 10.20
C ALA A 170 9.32 5.29 10.02
N HIS A 171 9.79 4.22 9.40
CA HIS A 171 9.07 2.95 9.26
C HIS A 171 8.60 2.40 10.61
N GLU A 172 9.50 2.24 11.57
CA GLU A 172 9.18 1.72 12.90
C GLU A 172 8.28 2.67 13.70
N ALA A 173 8.45 3.98 13.54
CA ALA A 173 7.55 4.96 14.18
C ALA A 173 6.13 4.87 13.64
N ALA A 174 5.97 4.75 12.32
CA ALA A 174 4.66 4.59 11.68
C ALA A 174 3.97 3.28 12.07
N LEU A 175 4.70 2.16 12.08
CA LEU A 175 4.14 0.87 12.54
C LEU A 175 3.64 0.94 13.98
N ARG A 176 4.39 1.59 14.88
CA ARG A 176 3.94 1.81 16.28
C ARG A 176 2.71 2.71 16.36
N ALA A 177 2.63 3.76 15.53
CA ALA A 177 1.48 4.65 15.49
C ALA A 177 0.21 3.91 15.02
N MET A 178 0.32 3.08 13.97
CA MET A 178 -0.80 2.29 13.47
C MET A 178 -1.27 1.25 14.50
N GLU A 179 -0.36 0.56 15.20
CA GLU A 179 -0.69 -0.37 16.28
C GLU A 179 -1.36 0.32 17.48
N TYR A 180 -0.96 1.57 17.78
CA TYR A 180 -1.59 2.37 18.83
C TYR A 180 -3.04 2.74 18.48
N LEU A 181 -3.30 3.10 17.22
CA LEU A 181 -4.64 3.47 16.76
C LEU A 181 -5.59 2.27 16.72
N GLN A 182 -5.09 1.13 16.29
CA GLN A 182 -5.89 -0.09 16.16
C GLN A 182 -5.08 -1.30 16.62
N THR A 183 -5.33 -1.76 17.84
CA THR A 183 -4.65 -2.94 18.40
C THR A 183 -4.76 -4.15 17.49
N GLY A 184 -3.61 -4.74 17.16
CA GLY A 184 -3.50 -5.83 16.19
C GLY A 184 -3.48 -5.35 14.74
N ALA A 185 -3.16 -4.08 14.49
CA ALA A 185 -2.94 -3.54 13.15
C ALA A 185 -1.65 -4.09 12.53
N ARG A 186 -0.57 -4.16 13.31
CA ARG A 186 0.73 -4.68 12.88
C ARG A 186 0.70 -6.21 12.85
N ARG A 187 0.97 -6.83 11.68
CA ARG A 187 0.89 -8.28 11.46
C ARG A 187 2.04 -8.77 10.60
N SER A 188 2.56 -9.95 10.94
CA SER A 188 3.55 -10.61 10.08
C SER A 188 2.90 -11.18 8.82
N LEU A 189 3.70 -11.39 7.78
CA LEU A 189 3.27 -12.05 6.55
C LEU A 189 2.70 -13.45 6.83
N ASP A 190 3.35 -14.24 7.70
CA ASP A 190 2.92 -15.61 8.04
C ASP A 190 1.54 -15.62 8.71
N GLU A 191 1.26 -14.69 9.63
CA GLU A 191 -0.06 -14.53 10.23
C GLU A 191 -1.13 -14.22 9.20
N VAL A 192 -0.83 -13.28 8.29
CA VAL A 192 -1.76 -12.85 7.24
C VAL A 192 -1.99 -13.98 6.23
N MET A 193 -0.95 -14.67 5.79
CA MET A 193 -1.07 -15.83 4.88
C MET A 193 -1.91 -16.96 5.50
N THR A 194 -1.76 -17.20 6.79
CA THR A 194 -2.57 -18.17 7.52
C THR A 194 -4.04 -17.75 7.58
N ALA A 195 -4.29 -16.47 7.87
CA ALA A 195 -5.65 -15.93 7.92
C ALA A 195 -6.33 -15.92 6.54
N MET A 196 -5.62 -15.57 5.47
CA MET A 196 -6.13 -15.62 4.10
C MET A 196 -6.57 -17.03 3.70
N LYS A 197 -5.73 -18.05 4.00
CA LYS A 197 -6.07 -19.47 3.73
C LYS A 197 -7.32 -19.92 4.49
N ALA A 198 -7.47 -19.52 5.74
CA ALA A 198 -8.64 -19.84 6.55
C ALA A 198 -9.91 -19.09 6.10
N HIS A 199 -9.76 -17.99 5.37
CA HIS A 199 -10.85 -17.12 4.87
C HIS A 199 -11.28 -17.50 3.44
N ALA A 200 -10.57 -18.39 2.77
CA ALA A 200 -10.94 -18.87 1.44
C ALA A 200 -12.34 -19.49 1.44
N PRO A 201 -13.18 -19.22 0.41
CA PRO A 201 -14.55 -19.69 0.33
C PRO A 201 -14.71 -21.22 0.24
#